data_077e895d602bb567f284139771989b68
#
_entry.id   077e895d602bb567f284139771989b68
#
_cell.length_a   1.000
_cell.length_b   1.000
_cell.length_c   1.000
_cell.angle_alpha   90.00
_cell.angle_beta   90.00
_cell.angle_gamma   90.00
#
_symmetry.space_group_name_H-M   'P 1'
#
loop_
_entity.id
_entity.type
_entity.pdbx_description
1 polymer ?
#
loop_
_entity_poly.entity_id
_entity_poly.type
_entity_poly.pdbx_seq_one_letter_code
_entity_poly.pdbx_strand_id
1 'polypeptide(L)'
;VFFAFAGAVAYRRDINHLVAGMCETDFSGYPDCRDATIKAMQLALALGTDRRFVIHTPLMWIDKAATFALAHQIGGDGLIDILLAETHTCYLGDRGHRHAWGFGCGECPACRLRAAGYTKWKAAS
;
A
#
# COMPACT_ATOMS: atom_id res chain seq x y z
N VAL A 1 -8.50 10.21 -6.81
CA VAL A 1 -7.70 11.41 -7.14
C VAL A 1 -6.29 11.02 -7.54
N PHE A 2 -5.51 10.28 -6.73
CA PHE A 2 -4.10 9.94 -7.00
C PHE A 2 -3.87 9.28 -8.36
N PHE A 3 -4.72 8.33 -8.75
CA PHE A 3 -4.60 7.65 -10.04
C PHE A 3 -4.87 8.56 -11.24
N ALA A 4 -5.69 9.61 -11.11
CA ALA A 4 -5.87 10.58 -12.18
C ALA A 4 -4.56 11.35 -12.44
N PHE A 5 -3.87 11.78 -11.39
CA PHE A 5 -2.56 12.42 -11.52
C PHE A 5 -1.48 11.45 -12.00
N ALA A 6 -1.44 10.24 -11.43
CA ALA A 6 -0.49 9.22 -11.87
C ALA A 6 -0.69 8.86 -13.35
N GLY A 7 -1.94 8.75 -13.79
CA GLY A 7 -2.31 8.52 -15.19
C GLY A 7 -1.85 9.65 -16.11
N ALA A 8 -2.04 10.91 -15.70
CA ALA A 8 -1.58 12.06 -16.47
C ALA A 8 -0.03 12.08 -16.61
N VAL A 9 0.68 11.78 -15.53
CA VAL A 9 2.16 11.68 -15.57
C VAL A 9 2.59 10.51 -16.44
N ALA A 10 1.94 9.36 -16.31
CA ALA A 10 2.21 8.16 -17.10
C ALA A 10 1.97 8.42 -18.60
N TYR A 11 0.87 9.07 -18.95
CA TYR A 11 0.55 9.47 -20.30
C TYR A 11 1.66 10.32 -20.92
N ARG A 12 2.14 11.34 -20.20
CA ARG A 12 3.21 12.23 -20.68
C ARG A 12 4.56 11.54 -20.80
N ARG A 13 4.80 10.47 -20.05
CA ARG A 13 6.08 9.72 -20.01
C ARG A 13 6.05 8.42 -20.80
N ASP A 14 5.00 8.17 -21.54
CA ASP A 14 4.81 6.93 -22.31
C ASP A 14 4.84 5.66 -21.45
N ILE A 15 4.30 5.75 -20.24
CA ILE A 15 4.22 4.64 -19.28
C ILE A 15 2.80 4.06 -19.34
N ASN A 16 2.69 2.74 -19.49
CA ASN A 16 1.42 2.03 -19.57
C ASN A 16 1.08 1.23 -18.31
N HIS A 17 2.03 1.08 -17.38
CA HIS A 17 1.86 0.29 -16.16
C HIS A 17 2.03 1.16 -14.92
N LEU A 18 1.03 1.12 -14.05
CA LEU A 18 1.06 1.74 -12.73
C LEU A 18 1.03 0.63 -11.67
N VAL A 19 1.81 0.76 -10.61
CA VAL A 19 1.82 -0.20 -9.50
C VAL A 19 1.43 0.53 -8.22
N ALA A 20 0.52 -0.06 -7.45
CA ALA A 20 0.05 0.52 -6.21
C ALA A 20 -0.14 -0.52 -5.12
N GLY A 21 0.06 -0.10 -3.87
CA GLY A 21 0.08 -0.96 -2.69
C GLY A 21 -1.22 -0.99 -1.88
N MET A 22 -2.37 -0.63 -2.50
CA MET A 22 -3.64 -0.71 -1.77
C MET A 22 -4.08 -2.17 -1.59
N CYS A 23 -4.89 -2.36 -0.54
CA CYS A 23 -5.37 -3.65 -0.09
C CYS A 23 -6.82 -3.51 0.36
N GLU A 24 -7.71 -4.36 -0.13
CA GLU A 24 -9.14 -4.36 0.24
C GLU A 24 -9.35 -5.12 1.56
N THR A 25 -8.48 -6.08 1.88
CA THR A 25 -8.60 -6.94 3.07
C THR A 25 -8.25 -6.24 4.39
N ASP A 26 -7.56 -5.10 4.35
CA ASP A 26 -7.16 -4.35 5.55
C ASP A 26 -8.31 -3.58 6.22
N PHE A 27 -9.52 -3.64 5.70
CA PHE A 27 -10.70 -2.98 6.23
C PHE A 27 -10.48 -1.49 6.58
N SER A 28 -9.65 -0.80 5.81
CA SER A 28 -9.42 0.64 5.99
C SER A 28 -10.68 1.48 5.71
N GLY A 29 -11.70 0.86 5.11
CA GLY A 29 -12.99 1.49 4.83
C GLY A 29 -12.99 2.47 3.66
N TYR A 30 -11.84 2.73 3.06
CA TYR A 30 -11.73 3.68 1.96
C TYR A 30 -12.26 3.09 0.65
N PRO A 31 -13.35 3.66 0.06
CA PRO A 31 -13.93 3.15 -1.19
C PRO A 31 -12.96 3.18 -2.37
N ASP A 32 -12.01 4.10 -2.37
CA ASP A 32 -11.00 4.27 -3.43
C ASP A 32 -9.88 3.21 -3.40
N CYS A 33 -9.78 2.43 -2.32
CA CYS A 33 -8.86 1.29 -2.22
C CYS A 33 -9.46 -0.03 -2.71
N ARG A 34 -10.76 -0.08 -3.05
CA ARG A 34 -11.44 -1.30 -3.49
C ARG A 34 -11.02 -1.70 -4.90
N ASP A 35 -10.91 -2.99 -5.13
CA ASP A 35 -10.57 -3.57 -6.45
C ASP A 35 -11.49 -3.06 -7.57
N ALA A 36 -12.80 -3.00 -7.31
CA ALA A 36 -13.76 -2.45 -8.26
C ALA A 36 -13.48 -0.99 -8.64
N THR A 37 -13.08 -0.15 -7.67
CA THR A 37 -12.71 1.25 -7.92
C THR A 37 -11.45 1.34 -8.77
N ILE A 38 -10.46 0.50 -8.49
CA ILE A 38 -9.20 0.46 -9.27
C ILE A 38 -9.47 0.05 -10.73
N LYS A 39 -10.28 -0.99 -10.94
CA LYS A 39 -10.68 -1.45 -12.29
C LYS A 39 -11.46 -0.39 -13.06
N ALA A 40 -12.39 0.30 -12.40
CA ALA A 40 -13.13 1.40 -13.01
C ALA A 40 -12.21 2.57 -13.38
N MET A 41 -11.26 2.91 -12.51
CA MET A 41 -10.27 3.96 -12.78
C MET A 41 -9.34 3.58 -13.93
N GLN A 42 -8.86 2.34 -13.99
CA GLN A 42 -8.07 1.84 -15.11
C GLN A 42 -8.80 1.99 -16.43
N LEU A 43 -10.09 1.59 -16.46
CA LEU A 43 -10.93 1.72 -17.64
C LEU A 43 -11.12 3.19 -18.04
N ALA A 44 -11.41 4.06 -17.08
CA ALA A 44 -11.58 5.49 -17.33
C ALA A 44 -10.31 6.14 -17.91
N LEU A 45 -9.14 5.81 -17.36
CA LEU A 45 -7.86 6.30 -17.88
C LEU A 45 -7.59 5.77 -19.29
N ALA A 46 -7.85 4.48 -19.54
CA ALA A 46 -7.60 3.89 -20.86
C ALA A 46 -8.50 4.52 -21.94
N LEU A 47 -9.80 4.66 -21.66
CA LEU A 47 -10.75 5.27 -22.59
C LEU A 47 -10.49 6.77 -22.79
N GLY A 48 -10.24 7.51 -21.70
CA GLY A 48 -10.06 8.96 -21.74
C GLY A 48 -8.77 9.41 -22.42
N THR A 49 -7.77 8.55 -22.51
CA THR A 49 -6.48 8.86 -23.14
C THR A 49 -6.25 8.13 -24.47
N ASP A 50 -7.19 7.28 -24.87
CA ASP A 50 -7.05 6.35 -26.00
C ASP A 50 -5.76 5.53 -25.95
N ARG A 51 -5.41 5.07 -24.72
CA ARG A 51 -4.18 4.30 -24.46
C ARG A 51 -4.44 3.15 -23.52
N ARG A 52 -3.64 2.10 -23.64
CA ARG A 52 -3.71 0.97 -22.72
C ARG A 52 -3.01 1.34 -21.41
N PHE A 53 -3.80 1.42 -20.32
CA PHE A 53 -3.28 1.48 -18.95
C PHE A 53 -3.56 0.17 -18.22
N VAL A 54 -2.58 -0.27 -17.42
CA VAL A 54 -2.75 -1.41 -16.49
C VAL A 54 -2.35 -0.94 -15.09
N ILE A 55 -3.27 -1.03 -14.14
CA ILE A 55 -3.01 -0.74 -12.73
C ILE A 55 -2.83 -2.07 -12.00
N HIS A 56 -1.61 -2.31 -11.54
CA HIS A 56 -1.25 -3.50 -10.77
C HIS A 56 -1.42 -3.22 -9.27
N THR A 57 -2.11 -4.11 -8.58
CA THR A 57 -2.33 -4.04 -7.13
C THR A 57 -1.94 -5.35 -6.46
N PRO A 58 -0.63 -5.66 -6.39
CA PRO A 58 -0.15 -6.98 -5.95
C PRO A 58 -0.51 -7.32 -4.50
N LEU A 59 -0.88 -6.32 -3.70
CA LEU A 59 -1.26 -6.51 -2.30
C LEU A 59 -2.77 -6.53 -2.07
N MET A 60 -3.60 -6.45 -3.13
CA MET A 60 -5.05 -6.25 -3.03
C MET A 60 -5.76 -7.25 -2.11
N TRP A 61 -5.32 -8.51 -2.13
CA TRP A 61 -6.01 -9.62 -1.47
C TRP A 61 -5.24 -10.24 -0.30
N ILE A 62 -4.18 -9.59 0.16
CA ILE A 62 -3.39 -10.04 1.31
C ILE A 62 -3.50 -9.07 2.48
N ASP A 63 -3.55 -9.61 3.70
CA ASP A 63 -3.59 -8.80 4.91
C ASP A 63 -2.21 -8.19 5.26
N LYS A 64 -2.18 -7.35 6.27
CA LYS A 64 -0.94 -6.67 6.69
C LYS A 64 0.14 -7.64 7.17
N ALA A 65 -0.24 -8.75 7.79
CA ALA A 65 0.71 -9.78 8.21
C ALA A 65 1.34 -10.50 7.00
N ALA A 66 0.52 -10.87 6.01
CA ALA A 66 0.99 -11.46 4.76
C ALA A 66 1.85 -10.47 3.94
N THR A 67 1.57 -9.17 4.03
CA THR A 67 2.43 -8.13 3.42
C THR A 67 3.82 -8.11 4.04
N PHE A 68 3.95 -8.22 5.38
CA PHE A 68 5.24 -8.35 6.05
C PHE A 68 5.95 -9.66 5.68
N ALA A 69 5.21 -10.77 5.64
CA ALA A 69 5.75 -12.07 5.23
C ALA A 69 6.31 -12.03 3.79
N LEU A 70 5.57 -11.42 2.86
CA LEU A 70 6.00 -11.24 1.48
C LEU A 70 7.28 -10.38 1.40
N ALA A 71 7.33 -9.27 2.14
CA ALA A 71 8.50 -8.42 2.18
C ALA A 71 9.73 -9.18 2.71
N HIS A 72 9.57 -9.95 3.78
CA HIS A 72 10.64 -10.78 4.33
C HIS A 72 11.08 -11.87 3.33
N GLN A 73 10.15 -12.51 2.64
CA GLN A 73 10.45 -13.52 1.61
C GLN A 73 11.28 -12.93 0.45
N ILE A 74 11.01 -11.69 0.05
CA ILE A 74 11.68 -11.03 -1.08
C ILE A 74 13.04 -10.47 -0.71
N GLY A 75 13.16 -9.83 0.47
CA GLY A 75 14.35 -9.06 0.83
C GLY A 75 14.92 -9.35 2.23
N GLY A 76 14.42 -10.40 2.90
CA GLY A 76 14.91 -10.81 4.22
C GLY A 76 14.74 -9.73 5.30
N ASP A 77 15.50 -9.87 6.38
CA ASP A 77 15.50 -8.92 7.50
C ASP A 77 15.93 -7.52 7.07
N GLY A 78 16.83 -7.39 6.11
CA GLY A 78 17.28 -6.08 5.61
C GLY A 78 16.14 -5.25 5.01
N LEU A 79 15.23 -5.86 4.23
CA LEU A 79 14.06 -5.15 3.73
C LEU A 79 13.07 -4.81 4.85
N ILE A 80 12.89 -5.70 5.81
CA ILE A 80 12.05 -5.42 6.98
C ILE A 80 12.60 -4.22 7.76
N ASP A 81 13.89 -4.15 8.01
CA ASP A 81 14.52 -3.02 8.72
C ASP A 81 14.29 -1.70 8.00
N ILE A 82 14.42 -1.68 6.67
CA ILE A 82 14.12 -0.50 5.85
C ILE A 82 12.63 -0.12 5.97
N LEU A 83 11.72 -1.10 5.88
CA LEU A 83 10.28 -0.85 6.02
C LEU A 83 9.93 -0.26 7.39
N LEU A 84 10.55 -0.74 8.46
CA LEU A 84 10.31 -0.25 9.82
C LEU A 84 10.90 1.15 10.06
N ALA A 85 12.03 1.46 9.44
CA ALA A 85 12.72 2.73 9.61
C ALA A 85 12.17 3.84 8.69
N GLU A 86 11.92 3.52 7.41
CA GLU A 86 11.70 4.52 6.38
C GLU A 86 10.24 4.68 5.96
N THR A 87 9.39 3.67 6.18
CA THR A 87 7.98 3.79 5.81
C THR A 87 7.11 4.31 6.96
N HIS A 88 6.09 5.10 6.61
CA HIS A 88 5.24 5.76 7.57
C HIS A 88 3.75 5.63 7.21
N THR A 89 2.92 5.22 8.17
CA THR A 89 1.47 5.03 7.98
C THR A 89 0.61 5.85 8.92
N CYS A 90 1.20 6.48 9.94
CA CYS A 90 0.47 7.22 10.95
C CYS A 90 -0.30 8.41 10.37
N TYR A 91 -1.61 8.51 10.65
CA TYR A 91 -2.45 9.61 10.17
C TYR A 91 -2.10 10.96 10.82
N LEU A 92 -1.48 10.93 12.01
CA LEU A 92 -1.03 12.15 12.70
C LEU A 92 0.38 12.59 12.29
N GLY A 93 1.05 11.85 11.41
CA GLY A 93 2.40 12.16 10.98
C GLY A 93 3.48 11.97 12.06
N ASP A 94 3.16 11.26 13.15
CA ASP A 94 4.07 11.10 14.29
C ASP A 94 5.28 10.23 13.93
N ARG A 95 6.46 10.84 13.92
CA ARG A 95 7.77 10.21 13.75
C ARG A 95 8.61 10.24 15.03
N GLY A 96 8.09 10.79 16.12
CA GLY A 96 8.79 10.88 17.40
C GLY A 96 8.73 9.60 18.22
N HIS A 97 7.69 8.79 18.05
CA HIS A 97 7.52 7.55 18.79
C HIS A 97 7.84 6.33 17.93
N ARG A 98 8.85 5.56 18.36
CA ARG A 98 9.27 4.32 17.71
C ARG A 98 8.72 3.10 18.45
N HIS A 99 8.10 2.20 17.71
CA HIS A 99 7.58 0.91 18.16
C HIS A 99 8.31 -0.23 17.45
N ALA A 100 8.08 -1.48 17.86
CA ALA A 100 8.63 -2.65 17.18
C ALA A 100 8.22 -2.75 15.70
N TRP A 101 7.06 -2.18 15.35
CA TRP A 101 6.49 -2.17 14.00
C TRP A 101 6.82 -0.89 13.19
N GLY A 102 7.68 0.00 13.69
CA GLY A 102 8.07 1.26 13.05
C GLY A 102 7.59 2.50 13.80
N PHE A 103 7.57 3.66 13.14
CA PHE A 103 7.19 4.93 13.74
C PHE A 103 5.69 5.22 13.64
N GLY A 104 5.13 5.86 14.68
CA GLY A 104 3.74 6.33 14.69
C GLY A 104 3.18 6.55 16.10
N CYS A 105 2.01 7.18 16.21
CA CYS A 105 1.36 7.49 17.49
C CYS A 105 0.88 6.24 18.28
N GLY A 106 0.80 5.06 17.64
CA GLY A 106 0.29 3.84 18.26
C GLY A 106 -1.24 3.73 18.36
N GLU A 107 -1.98 4.82 18.22
CA GLU A 107 -3.41 4.89 18.53
C GLU A 107 -4.33 5.03 17.33
N CYS A 108 -3.89 5.70 16.26
CA CYS A 108 -4.73 5.89 15.09
C CYS A 108 -5.02 4.54 14.38
N PRO A 109 -6.10 4.45 13.58
CA PRO A 109 -6.47 3.21 12.90
C PRO A 109 -5.34 2.59 12.07
N ALA A 110 -4.55 3.42 11.37
CA ALA A 110 -3.44 2.94 10.58
C ALA A 110 -2.29 2.36 11.43
N CYS A 111 -1.99 2.98 12.58
CA CYS A 111 -1.00 2.45 13.52
C CYS A 111 -1.45 1.12 14.13
N ARG A 112 -2.71 1.03 14.56
CA ARG A 112 -3.27 -0.21 15.12
C ARG A 112 -3.23 -1.35 14.09
N LEU A 113 -3.61 -1.07 12.84
CA LEU A 113 -3.59 -2.05 11.76
C LEU A 113 -2.17 -2.54 11.47
N ARG A 114 -1.20 -1.61 11.40
CA ARG A 114 0.21 -1.94 11.18
C ARG A 114 0.78 -2.76 12.34
N ALA A 115 0.50 -2.36 13.58
CA ALA A 115 0.94 -3.06 14.79
C ALA A 115 0.40 -4.49 14.85
N ALA A 116 -0.91 -4.66 14.61
CA ALA A 116 -1.55 -5.97 14.60
C ALA A 116 -0.96 -6.88 13.51
N GLY A 117 -0.77 -6.36 12.30
CA GLY A 117 -0.17 -7.12 11.21
C GLY A 117 1.27 -7.54 11.49
N TYR A 118 2.08 -6.64 12.03
CA TYR A 118 3.46 -6.94 12.43
C TYR A 118 3.52 -8.03 13.52
N THR A 119 2.71 -7.88 14.57
CA THR A 119 2.63 -8.85 15.69
C THR A 119 2.20 -10.23 15.19
N LYS A 120 1.15 -10.28 14.36
CA LYS A 120 0.67 -11.54 13.76
C LYS A 120 1.75 -12.21 12.90
N TRP A 121 2.47 -11.45 12.08
CA TRP A 121 3.56 -11.97 11.29
C TRP A 121 4.70 -12.51 12.15
N LYS A 122 5.16 -11.75 13.15
CA LYS A 122 6.24 -12.20 14.07
C LYS A 122 5.88 -13.43 14.88
N ALA A 123 4.61 -13.62 15.22
CA ALA A 123 4.16 -14.82 15.93
C ALA A 123 4.12 -16.07 15.03
N ALA A 124 4.13 -15.91 13.71
CA ALA A 124 4.10 -17.00 12.72
C ALA A 124 5.48 -17.29 12.10
N SER A 125 6.48 -16.47 12.41
CA SER A 125 7.87 -16.62 11.94
C SER A 125 8.71 -17.36 12.96
#